data_07fd0559ea7c1308209bfcd6d18ca3e9
#
_entry.id   07fd0559ea7c1308209bfcd6d18ca3e9
#
_cell.length_a   1.000
_cell.length_b   1.000
_cell.length_c   1.000
_cell.angle_alpha   90.00
_cell.angle_beta   90.00
_cell.angle_gamma   90.00
#
_symmetry.space_group_name_H-M   'P 1'
#
loop_
_entity.id
_entity.type
_entity.pdbx_description
1 polymer ?
#
loop_
_entity_poly.entity_id
_entity_poly.type
_entity_poly.pdbx_seq_one_letter_code
_entity_poly.pdbx_strand_id
1 'polypeptide(L)'
;MSKPGLKSSFTALLAVLLMGQAFFAQASLPDFTELVEQASPAVVNISTRQKMPDRAVAGSGQLNVPDLEGLPPMFREFFERNIPQMPRAPGGGRQREAQSLGSGFIISADGYVLTNNHVIADADEIIVRLSDRSELEAKLVGTDPRSDVALLKVEGEGLPTVKLGKSEELKVGEWVLAIGSPFGFDHSVTAGIVSAK
;
A
#
# COMPACT_ATOMS: atom_id res chain seq x y z
N MET A 1 -12.83 31.97 67.71
CA MET A 1 -12.75 30.84 66.74
C MET A 1 -14.00 30.86 65.85
N SER A 2 -13.92 31.48 64.68
CA SER A 2 -15.07 31.61 63.77
C SER A 2 -15.23 30.30 62.97
N LYS A 3 -16.40 29.69 62.96
CA LYS A 3 -16.73 28.47 62.19
C LYS A 3 -16.75 28.82 60.74
N PRO A 4 -16.07 28.02 59.87
CA PRO A 4 -16.14 28.23 58.42
C PRO A 4 -17.60 28.04 57.97
N GLY A 5 -18.13 29.07 57.29
CA GLY A 5 -19.54 29.10 56.90
C GLY A 5 -19.84 28.00 55.84
N LEU A 6 -21.01 27.39 55.91
CA LEU A 6 -21.57 26.37 55.08
C LEU A 6 -21.40 26.64 53.56
N LYS A 7 -21.34 27.92 53.16
CA LYS A 7 -21.10 28.41 51.81
C LYS A 7 -19.69 28.07 51.29
N SER A 8 -18.65 28.14 52.17
CA SER A 8 -17.26 27.83 51.82
C SER A 8 -17.06 26.33 51.57
N SER A 9 -17.74 25.47 52.32
CA SER A 9 -17.68 24.02 52.15
C SER A 9 -18.37 23.56 50.86
N PHE A 10 -19.45 24.24 50.46
CA PHE A 10 -20.17 23.92 49.22
C PHE A 10 -19.38 24.31 47.98
N THR A 11 -18.71 25.48 48.00
CA THR A 11 -17.81 25.90 46.90
C THR A 11 -16.60 25.00 46.75
N ALA A 12 -16.00 24.53 47.84
CA ALA A 12 -14.89 23.58 47.79
C ALA A 12 -15.30 22.20 47.23
N LEU A 13 -16.49 21.71 47.62
CA LEU A 13 -17.03 20.44 47.11
C LEU A 13 -17.34 20.51 45.60
N LEU A 14 -17.92 21.64 45.16
CA LEU A 14 -18.22 21.87 43.75
C LEU A 14 -16.94 21.98 42.91
N ALA A 15 -15.88 22.62 43.44
CA ALA A 15 -14.58 22.71 42.76
C ALA A 15 -13.91 21.34 42.61
N VAL A 16 -13.98 20.48 43.64
CA VAL A 16 -13.45 19.12 43.59
C VAL A 16 -14.23 18.24 42.58
N LEU A 17 -15.57 18.41 42.51
CA LEU A 17 -16.42 17.71 41.58
C LEU A 17 -16.12 18.11 40.11
N LEU A 18 -15.88 19.40 39.85
CA LEU A 18 -15.51 19.92 38.53
C LEU A 18 -14.09 19.51 38.12
N MET A 19 -13.12 19.43 39.04
CA MET A 19 -11.79 18.91 38.78
C MET A 19 -11.81 17.40 38.45
N GLY A 20 -12.72 16.63 39.07
CA GLY A 20 -12.89 15.21 38.78
C GLY A 20 -13.36 14.90 37.34
N GLN A 21 -14.08 15.84 36.72
CA GLN A 21 -14.57 15.66 35.34
C GLN A 21 -13.48 15.89 34.28
N ALA A 22 -12.41 16.62 34.59
CA ALA A 22 -11.34 16.92 33.63
C ALA A 22 -10.44 15.71 33.28
N PHE A 23 -10.47 14.64 34.07
CA PHE A 23 -9.65 13.46 33.86
C PHE A 23 -10.21 12.45 32.83
N PHE A 24 -11.45 12.64 32.36
CA PHE A 24 -12.09 11.68 31.43
C PHE A 24 -12.07 12.11 29.95
N ALA A 25 -11.53 13.29 29.64
CA ALA A 25 -11.38 13.72 28.25
C ALA A 25 -10.07 13.14 27.63
N GLN A 26 -9.94 11.82 27.56
CA GLN A 26 -8.92 11.20 26.74
C GLN A 26 -9.43 11.19 25.29
N ALA A 27 -8.89 12.07 24.46
CA ALA A 27 -9.02 11.96 23.03
C ALA A 27 -8.19 10.75 22.58
N SER A 28 -8.80 9.57 22.44
CA SER A 28 -8.13 8.43 21.85
C SER A 28 -8.08 8.64 20.32
N LEU A 29 -6.88 8.58 19.76
CA LEU A 29 -6.73 8.47 18.31
C LEU A 29 -7.36 7.14 17.85
N PRO A 30 -7.87 7.07 16.60
CA PRO A 30 -8.39 5.83 16.06
C PRO A 30 -7.30 4.75 16.09
N ASP A 31 -7.65 3.55 16.56
CA ASP A 31 -6.81 2.37 16.46
C ASP A 31 -7.23 1.59 15.21
N PHE A 32 -6.28 1.39 14.31
CA PHE A 32 -6.51 0.70 13.05
C PHE A 32 -5.93 -0.71 13.03
N THR A 33 -5.36 -1.18 14.14
CA THR A 33 -4.63 -2.46 14.22
C THR A 33 -5.49 -3.62 13.74
N GLU A 34 -6.72 -3.74 14.27
CA GLU A 34 -7.64 -4.81 13.89
C GLU A 34 -8.01 -4.76 12.40
N LEU A 35 -8.27 -3.57 11.85
CA LEU A 35 -8.59 -3.39 10.43
C LEU A 35 -7.42 -3.79 9.53
N VAL A 36 -6.20 -3.43 9.93
CA VAL A 36 -4.98 -3.80 9.21
C VAL A 36 -4.76 -5.30 9.25
N GLU A 37 -4.92 -5.94 10.41
CA GLU A 37 -4.79 -7.40 10.55
C GLU A 37 -5.80 -8.16 9.68
N GLN A 38 -7.02 -7.65 9.56
CA GLN A 38 -8.06 -8.25 8.71
C GLN A 38 -7.83 -8.04 7.22
N ALA A 39 -7.34 -6.87 6.80
CA ALA A 39 -7.22 -6.52 5.40
C ALA A 39 -5.88 -6.94 4.78
N SER A 40 -4.78 -6.89 5.53
CA SER A 40 -3.43 -7.16 5.03
C SER A 40 -3.25 -8.52 4.36
N PRO A 41 -3.84 -9.63 4.84
CA PRO A 41 -3.68 -10.91 4.18
C PRO A 41 -4.14 -10.95 2.72
N ALA A 42 -5.08 -10.10 2.35
CA ALA A 42 -5.59 -9.99 0.99
C ALA A 42 -4.78 -9.02 0.10
N VAL A 43 -3.87 -8.25 0.68
CA VAL A 43 -2.97 -7.36 -0.06
C VAL A 43 -1.74 -8.15 -0.49
N VAL A 44 -1.40 -8.04 -1.76
CA VAL A 44 -0.33 -8.84 -2.39
C VAL A 44 0.72 -7.94 -3.03
N ASN A 45 1.93 -8.46 -3.14
CA ASN A 45 2.95 -7.87 -3.98
C ASN A 45 2.81 -8.40 -5.41
N ILE A 46 2.99 -7.52 -6.38
CA ILE A 46 3.03 -7.86 -7.80
C ILE A 46 4.43 -7.59 -8.33
N SER A 47 5.07 -8.61 -8.86
CA SER A 47 6.33 -8.49 -9.57
C SER A 47 6.19 -8.97 -11.00
N THR A 48 6.85 -8.29 -11.93
CA THR A 48 6.80 -8.62 -13.34
C THR A 48 8.20 -8.89 -13.88
N ARG A 49 8.28 -9.74 -14.88
CA ARG A 49 9.52 -9.98 -15.63
C ARG A 49 9.29 -9.68 -17.09
N GLN A 50 10.26 -9.04 -17.70
CA GLN A 50 10.29 -8.76 -19.13
C GLN A 50 11.46 -9.50 -19.74
N LYS A 51 11.21 -10.39 -20.71
CA LYS A 51 12.24 -11.06 -21.48
C LYS A 51 12.77 -10.08 -22.52
N MET A 52 13.94 -9.51 -22.27
CA MET A 52 14.60 -8.72 -23.31
C MET A 52 14.98 -9.67 -24.46
N PRO A 53 14.59 -9.38 -25.72
CA PRO A 53 15.08 -10.13 -26.85
C PRO A 53 16.60 -10.07 -26.88
N ASP A 54 17.26 -11.21 -27.14
CA ASP A 54 18.70 -11.34 -27.34
C ASP A 54 19.15 -10.44 -28.52
N ARG A 55 19.19 -9.16 -28.32
CA ARG A 55 19.82 -8.24 -29.25
C ARG A 55 21.30 -8.26 -28.94
N ALA A 56 22.04 -8.95 -29.82
CA ALA A 56 23.49 -9.01 -29.85
C ALA A 56 24.07 -7.66 -29.40
N VAL A 57 24.88 -7.71 -28.33
CA VAL A 57 25.65 -6.58 -27.82
C VAL A 57 26.69 -6.22 -28.88
N ALA A 58 26.33 -5.35 -29.80
CA ALA A 58 27.25 -4.66 -30.68
C ALA A 58 27.17 -3.16 -30.35
N GLY A 59 28.05 -2.70 -29.45
CA GLY A 59 28.49 -1.33 -29.41
C GLY A 59 27.75 -0.36 -28.51
N SER A 60 28.53 0.20 -27.59
CA SER A 60 28.35 1.47 -26.86
C SER A 60 27.33 1.52 -25.72
N GLY A 61 27.91 1.59 -24.54
CA GLY A 61 27.27 1.76 -23.24
C GLY A 61 26.45 3.03 -23.09
N GLN A 62 25.17 2.90 -23.30
CA GLN A 62 24.19 3.86 -22.79
C GLN A 62 23.10 3.06 -22.08
N LEU A 63 23.10 3.19 -20.75
CA LEU A 63 22.03 2.63 -19.93
C LEU A 63 20.76 3.38 -20.27
N ASN A 64 19.85 2.74 -21.00
CA ASN A 64 18.48 3.21 -21.11
C ASN A 64 17.80 2.89 -19.77
N VAL A 65 17.78 3.85 -18.88
CA VAL A 65 16.89 3.86 -17.73
C VAL A 65 15.48 3.94 -18.32
N PRO A 66 14.51 3.08 -17.90
CA PRO A 66 13.13 3.24 -18.35
C PRO A 66 12.70 4.68 -18.16
N ASP A 67 11.98 5.20 -19.15
CA ASP A 67 11.54 6.59 -19.19
C ASP A 67 10.71 6.92 -17.94
N LEU A 68 11.36 7.55 -16.96
CA LEU A 68 10.75 8.00 -15.72
C LEU A 68 9.88 9.25 -15.93
N GLU A 69 9.79 9.76 -17.18
CA GLU A 69 9.04 10.98 -17.48
C GLU A 69 7.52 10.82 -17.32
N GLY A 70 7.01 9.59 -17.38
CA GLY A 70 5.59 9.27 -17.17
C GLY A 70 5.17 9.07 -15.73
N LEU A 71 6.09 9.01 -14.77
CA LEU A 71 5.75 8.81 -13.36
C LEU A 71 5.46 10.11 -12.62
N PRO A 72 4.49 10.13 -11.67
CA PRO A 72 4.27 11.26 -10.78
C PRO A 72 5.57 11.66 -10.07
N PRO A 73 5.82 12.98 -9.85
CA PRO A 73 7.10 13.48 -9.33
C PRO A 73 7.57 12.84 -8.03
N MET A 74 6.65 12.48 -7.13
CA MET A 74 6.95 11.84 -5.84
C MET A 74 7.53 10.42 -6.00
N PHE A 75 7.11 9.68 -7.04
CA PHE A 75 7.66 8.35 -7.32
C PHE A 75 9.03 8.44 -7.97
N ARG A 76 9.26 9.44 -8.82
CA ARG A 76 10.56 9.70 -9.44
C ARG A 76 11.63 9.96 -8.38
N GLU A 77 11.37 10.88 -7.45
CA GLU A 77 12.29 11.22 -6.36
C GLU A 77 12.56 10.02 -5.44
N PHE A 78 11.56 9.18 -5.18
CA PHE A 78 11.71 7.96 -4.40
C PHE A 78 12.62 6.94 -5.09
N PHE A 79 12.45 6.72 -6.40
CA PHE A 79 13.28 5.81 -7.18
C PHE A 79 14.72 6.33 -7.34
N GLU A 80 14.90 7.61 -7.60
CA GLU A 80 16.24 8.23 -7.70
C GLU A 80 17.02 8.14 -6.39
N ARG A 81 16.33 8.21 -5.25
CA ARG A 81 16.97 8.21 -3.93
C ARG A 81 17.29 6.81 -3.38
N ASN A 82 16.52 5.79 -3.79
CA ASN A 82 16.61 4.43 -3.24
C ASN A 82 17.25 3.39 -4.17
N ILE A 83 17.62 3.76 -5.41
CA ILE A 83 18.41 2.87 -6.26
C ILE A 83 19.88 3.09 -5.90
N PRO A 84 20.55 2.15 -5.17
CA PRO A 84 21.98 2.26 -4.95
C PRO A 84 22.67 2.20 -6.31
N GLN A 85 23.58 3.12 -6.59
CA GLN A 85 24.53 2.98 -7.70
C GLN A 85 25.38 1.75 -7.42
N MET A 86 24.93 0.59 -7.88
CA MET A 86 25.71 -0.64 -7.76
C MET A 86 26.98 -0.50 -8.60
N PRO A 87 28.18 -0.78 -8.01
CA PRO A 87 29.42 -0.82 -8.76
C PRO A 87 29.33 -1.87 -9.87
N ARG A 88 29.70 -1.48 -11.07
CA ARG A 88 29.80 -2.42 -12.22
C ARG A 88 30.82 -3.50 -11.88
N ALA A 89 30.38 -4.73 -11.67
CA ALA A 89 31.27 -5.89 -11.73
C ALA A 89 31.53 -6.24 -13.20
N PRO A 90 32.78 -6.35 -13.67
CA PRO A 90 33.11 -6.80 -15.01
C PRO A 90 32.97 -8.32 -15.08
N GLY A 91 32.13 -8.82 -15.98
CA GLY A 91 32.10 -10.22 -16.37
C GLY A 91 31.02 -11.07 -15.70
N GLY A 92 29.87 -11.15 -16.33
CA GLY A 92 28.81 -12.10 -16.02
C GLY A 92 27.55 -11.71 -16.78
N GLY A 93 27.30 -12.34 -17.90
CA GLY A 93 26.08 -12.20 -18.68
C GLY A 93 24.87 -12.75 -17.89
N ARG A 94 24.40 -12.00 -16.88
CA ARG A 94 23.07 -12.16 -16.33
C ARG A 94 22.14 -11.32 -17.19
N GLN A 95 21.24 -11.98 -17.89
CA GLN A 95 20.08 -11.32 -18.50
C GLN A 95 19.50 -10.35 -17.47
N ARG A 96 19.55 -9.06 -17.78
CA ARG A 96 18.88 -8.04 -16.97
C ARG A 96 17.41 -8.14 -17.30
N GLU A 97 16.69 -8.87 -16.46
CA GLU A 97 15.24 -8.84 -16.45
C GLU A 97 14.82 -7.47 -15.90
N ALA A 98 14.10 -6.70 -16.68
CA ALA A 98 13.42 -5.52 -16.16
C ALA A 98 12.32 -6.04 -15.23
N GLN A 99 12.35 -5.63 -13.96
CA GLN A 99 11.39 -6.04 -12.95
C GLN A 99 10.61 -4.81 -12.49
N SER A 100 9.30 -4.82 -12.70
CA SER A 100 8.40 -3.86 -12.06
C SER A 100 7.90 -4.44 -10.75
N LEU A 101 7.71 -3.57 -9.76
CA LEU A 101 7.19 -3.93 -8.44
C LEU A 101 5.98 -3.07 -8.12
N GLY A 102 4.91 -3.69 -7.66
CA GLY A 102 3.70 -3.00 -7.28
C GLY A 102 2.91 -3.75 -6.22
N SER A 103 1.75 -3.24 -5.91
CA SER A 103 0.80 -3.87 -5.00
C SER A 103 -0.50 -4.17 -5.71
N GLY A 104 -1.21 -5.17 -5.21
CA GLY A 104 -2.56 -5.51 -5.62
C GLY A 104 -3.36 -6.04 -4.45
N PHE A 105 -4.59 -6.42 -4.68
CA PHE A 105 -5.42 -7.04 -3.67
C PHE A 105 -6.39 -8.07 -4.28
N ILE A 106 -6.61 -9.13 -3.52
CA ILE A 106 -7.46 -10.25 -3.92
C ILE A 106 -8.92 -9.88 -3.67
N ILE A 107 -9.77 -10.00 -4.68
CA ILE A 107 -11.20 -9.65 -4.62
C ILE A 107 -12.12 -10.86 -4.57
N SER A 108 -11.59 -12.07 -4.85
CA SER A 108 -12.39 -13.30 -4.81
C SER A 108 -11.55 -14.48 -4.36
N ALA A 109 -12.16 -15.40 -3.63
CA ALA A 109 -11.48 -16.56 -3.04
C ALA A 109 -10.95 -17.57 -4.06
N ASP A 110 -11.41 -17.50 -5.29
CA ASP A 110 -10.95 -18.30 -6.43
C ASP A 110 -9.77 -17.66 -7.18
N GLY A 111 -9.28 -16.46 -6.74
CA GLY A 111 -8.00 -15.91 -7.19
C GLY A 111 -8.07 -14.75 -8.18
N TYR A 112 -9.14 -13.95 -8.20
CA TYR A 112 -9.10 -12.68 -8.92
C TYR A 112 -8.38 -11.61 -8.09
N VAL A 113 -7.44 -10.90 -8.74
CA VAL A 113 -6.60 -9.87 -8.14
C VAL A 113 -6.72 -8.58 -8.94
N LEU A 114 -6.94 -7.46 -8.24
CA LEU A 114 -6.87 -6.13 -8.84
C LEU A 114 -5.52 -5.48 -8.55
N THR A 115 -4.97 -4.84 -9.58
CA THR A 115 -3.75 -4.01 -9.51
C THR A 115 -3.84 -2.86 -10.49
N ASN A 116 -2.79 -2.04 -10.58
CA ASN A 116 -2.71 -0.98 -11.58
C ASN A 116 -2.19 -1.51 -12.92
N ASN A 117 -2.71 -0.95 -14.02
CA ASN A 117 -2.27 -1.30 -15.34
C ASN A 117 -0.77 -1.01 -15.57
N HIS A 118 -0.26 0.13 -15.08
CA HIS A 118 1.16 0.48 -15.24
C HIS A 118 2.11 -0.50 -14.54
N VAL A 119 1.66 -1.25 -13.52
CA VAL A 119 2.47 -2.26 -12.82
C VAL A 119 2.75 -3.45 -13.73
N ILE A 120 1.78 -3.82 -14.59
CA ILE A 120 1.85 -5.03 -15.42
C ILE A 120 2.06 -4.71 -16.91
N ALA A 121 2.19 -3.45 -17.26
CA ALA A 121 2.43 -3.04 -18.64
C ALA A 121 3.72 -3.67 -19.17
N ASP A 122 3.64 -4.22 -20.40
CA ASP A 122 4.75 -4.87 -21.10
C ASP A 122 5.38 -6.08 -20.37
N ALA A 123 4.67 -6.67 -19.40
CA ALA A 123 5.12 -7.84 -18.67
C ALA A 123 4.93 -9.12 -19.52
N ASP A 124 5.99 -9.93 -19.63
CA ASP A 124 5.91 -11.29 -20.20
C ASP A 124 5.46 -12.30 -19.14
N GLU A 125 5.78 -12.05 -17.88
CA GLU A 125 5.45 -12.89 -16.73
C GLU A 125 5.02 -12.01 -15.54
N ILE A 126 3.93 -12.38 -14.90
CA ILE A 126 3.39 -11.68 -13.74
C ILE A 126 3.36 -12.66 -12.57
N ILE A 127 4.01 -12.31 -11.48
CA ILE A 127 4.05 -13.10 -10.24
C ILE A 127 3.33 -12.32 -9.14
N VAL A 128 2.39 -12.98 -8.50
CA VAL A 128 1.68 -12.50 -7.31
C VAL A 128 2.26 -13.20 -6.09
N ARG A 129 2.82 -12.40 -5.17
CA ARG A 129 3.33 -12.92 -3.89
C ARG A 129 2.35 -12.60 -2.78
N LEU A 130 1.90 -13.64 -2.07
CA LEU A 130 0.98 -13.57 -0.96
C LEU A 130 1.69 -13.19 0.35
N SER A 131 0.90 -12.92 1.40
CA SER A 131 1.41 -12.58 2.74
C SER A 131 2.20 -13.71 3.40
N ASP A 132 1.92 -14.97 3.07
CA ASP A 132 2.68 -16.16 3.51
C ASP A 132 3.96 -16.39 2.70
N ARG A 133 4.29 -15.48 1.77
CA ARG A 133 5.43 -15.52 0.85
C ARG A 133 5.31 -16.56 -0.28
N SER A 134 4.18 -17.21 -0.42
CA SER A 134 3.93 -18.05 -1.60
C SER A 134 3.83 -17.18 -2.86
N GLU A 135 4.34 -17.70 -3.96
CA GLU A 135 4.36 -17.04 -5.26
C GLU A 135 3.46 -17.79 -6.22
N LEU A 136 2.55 -17.08 -6.84
CA LEU A 136 1.60 -17.61 -7.80
C LEU A 136 1.79 -16.88 -9.13
N GLU A 137 1.90 -17.65 -10.22
CA GLU A 137 1.88 -17.09 -11.56
C GLU A 137 0.47 -16.57 -11.87
N ALA A 138 0.39 -15.34 -12.38
CA ALA A 138 -0.87 -14.69 -12.69
C ALA A 138 -1.08 -14.57 -14.21
N LYS A 139 -2.32 -14.77 -14.62
CA LYS A 139 -2.76 -14.53 -16.00
C LYS A 139 -3.52 -13.21 -16.07
N LEU A 140 -3.23 -12.41 -17.07
CA LEU A 140 -3.99 -11.18 -17.33
C LEU A 140 -5.38 -11.55 -17.86
N VAL A 141 -6.42 -11.08 -17.16
CA VAL A 141 -7.83 -11.24 -17.56
C VAL A 141 -8.27 -10.04 -18.38
N GLY A 142 -7.91 -8.84 -17.95
CA GLY A 142 -8.25 -7.60 -18.65
C GLY A 142 -7.59 -6.39 -18.03
N THR A 143 -7.51 -5.30 -18.80
CA THR A 143 -6.91 -4.03 -18.37
C THR A 143 -7.70 -2.86 -18.93
N ASP A 144 -7.71 -1.76 -18.18
CA ASP A 144 -8.15 -0.45 -18.64
C ASP A 144 -7.05 0.58 -18.37
N PRO A 145 -6.26 0.93 -19.40
CA PRO A 145 -5.20 1.92 -19.27
C PRO A 145 -5.70 3.32 -18.90
N ARG A 146 -6.98 3.65 -19.19
CA ARG A 146 -7.54 4.98 -18.89
C ARG A 146 -7.80 5.18 -17.41
N SER A 147 -8.28 4.14 -16.73
CA SER A 147 -8.50 4.13 -15.29
C SER A 147 -7.30 3.57 -14.51
N ASP A 148 -6.25 3.13 -15.23
CA ASP A 148 -5.06 2.47 -14.66
C ASP A 148 -5.40 1.26 -13.80
N VAL A 149 -6.33 0.41 -14.28
CA VAL A 149 -6.76 -0.81 -13.58
C VAL A 149 -6.43 -2.04 -14.41
N ALA A 150 -5.95 -3.09 -13.75
CA ALA A 150 -5.76 -4.41 -14.34
C ALA A 150 -6.37 -5.49 -13.44
N LEU A 151 -7.00 -6.49 -14.07
CA LEU A 151 -7.56 -7.67 -13.44
C LEU A 151 -6.69 -8.88 -13.80
N LEU A 152 -6.19 -9.55 -12.78
CA LEU A 152 -5.39 -10.76 -12.90
C LEU A 152 -6.15 -11.96 -12.34
N LYS A 153 -5.73 -13.17 -12.76
CA LYS A 153 -6.21 -14.44 -12.22
C LYS A 153 -5.02 -15.29 -11.80
N VAL A 154 -5.00 -15.71 -10.55
CA VAL A 154 -4.09 -16.72 -10.02
C VAL A 154 -4.82 -18.02 -9.76
N GLU A 155 -4.12 -19.14 -9.79
CA GLU A 155 -4.64 -20.44 -9.41
C GLU A 155 -4.54 -20.58 -7.88
N GLY A 156 -5.68 -20.73 -7.21
CA GLY A 156 -5.76 -20.88 -5.75
C GLY A 156 -7.21 -21.03 -5.29
N GLU A 157 -7.38 -21.61 -4.12
CA GLU A 157 -8.70 -21.78 -3.49
C GLU A 157 -8.65 -21.25 -2.05
N GLY A 158 -9.75 -20.67 -1.60
CA GLY A 158 -9.86 -20.16 -0.24
C GLY A 158 -8.94 -18.99 0.08
N LEU A 159 -8.52 -18.23 -0.93
CA LEU A 159 -7.65 -17.08 -0.75
C LEU A 159 -8.32 -15.96 0.07
N PRO A 160 -7.56 -15.24 0.90
CA PRO A 160 -8.09 -14.10 1.65
C PRO A 160 -8.53 -13.00 0.68
N THR A 161 -9.65 -12.34 0.99
CA THR A 161 -10.23 -11.32 0.09
C THR A 161 -10.54 -10.04 0.82
N VAL A 162 -10.47 -8.90 0.11
CA VAL A 162 -11.01 -7.64 0.59
C VAL A 162 -12.50 -7.52 0.26
N LYS A 163 -13.24 -6.78 1.09
CA LYS A 163 -14.62 -6.40 0.78
C LYS A 163 -14.61 -5.11 -0.03
N LEU A 164 -15.26 -5.14 -1.19
CA LEU A 164 -15.45 -3.92 -1.97
C LEU A 164 -16.49 -3.02 -1.29
N GLY A 165 -16.12 -1.78 -1.03
CA GLY A 165 -16.97 -0.76 -0.45
C GLY A 165 -17.68 0.08 -1.52
N LYS A 166 -18.45 1.06 -1.07
CA LYS A 166 -19.15 2.02 -1.91
C LYS A 166 -18.55 3.41 -1.70
N SER A 167 -17.82 3.91 -2.69
CA SER A 167 -17.14 5.21 -2.60
C SER A 167 -18.12 6.38 -2.43
N GLU A 168 -19.37 6.21 -2.91
CA GLU A 168 -20.41 7.23 -2.78
C GLU A 168 -20.81 7.50 -1.31
N GLU A 169 -20.66 6.50 -0.44
CA GLU A 169 -21.03 6.59 0.97
C GLU A 169 -19.95 7.29 1.82
N LEU A 170 -18.71 7.39 1.32
CA LEU A 170 -17.62 8.08 2.02
C LEU A 170 -17.93 9.57 2.19
N LYS A 171 -17.55 10.14 3.34
CA LYS A 171 -17.68 11.57 3.64
C LYS A 171 -16.32 12.23 3.80
N VAL A 172 -16.24 13.49 3.39
CA VAL A 172 -15.05 14.31 3.65
C VAL A 172 -14.82 14.39 5.17
N GLY A 173 -13.57 14.12 5.58
CA GLY A 173 -13.16 14.04 6.98
C GLY A 173 -13.14 12.62 7.57
N GLU A 174 -13.71 11.62 6.90
CA GLU A 174 -13.62 10.23 7.34
C GLU A 174 -12.19 9.69 7.21
N TRP A 175 -11.80 8.85 8.17
CA TRP A 175 -10.50 8.17 8.15
C TRP A 175 -10.45 7.12 7.05
N VAL A 176 -9.31 7.07 6.37
CA VAL A 176 -9.00 6.07 5.34
C VAL A 176 -7.59 5.54 5.55
N LEU A 177 -7.37 4.29 5.13
CA LEU A 177 -6.06 3.64 5.14
C LEU A 177 -5.64 3.30 3.71
N ALA A 178 -4.36 3.52 3.42
CA ALA A 178 -3.72 2.91 2.27
C ALA A 178 -2.85 1.75 2.76
N ILE A 179 -3.06 0.55 2.21
CA ILE A 179 -2.30 -0.65 2.53
C ILE A 179 -1.69 -1.17 1.23
N GLY A 180 -0.38 -1.39 1.22
CA GLY A 180 0.34 -1.91 0.08
C GLY A 180 1.48 -2.83 0.49
N SER A 181 2.05 -3.57 -0.47
CA SER A 181 3.23 -4.42 -0.30
C SER A 181 4.24 -4.16 -1.44
N PRO A 182 4.73 -2.92 -1.59
CA PRO A 182 5.51 -2.53 -2.77
C PRO A 182 6.88 -3.22 -2.87
N PHE A 183 7.43 -3.73 -1.77
CA PHE A 183 8.76 -4.36 -1.74
C PHE A 183 8.70 -5.88 -1.50
N GLY A 184 7.51 -6.47 -1.40
CA GLY A 184 7.30 -7.91 -1.28
C GLY A 184 7.69 -8.53 0.05
N PHE A 185 7.98 -7.74 1.10
CA PHE A 185 8.35 -8.25 2.42
C PHE A 185 7.27 -8.03 3.46
N ASP A 186 6.88 -6.78 3.69
CA ASP A 186 5.90 -6.40 4.70
C ASP A 186 4.89 -5.42 4.11
N HIS A 187 3.73 -5.34 4.74
CA HIS A 187 2.72 -4.37 4.35
C HIS A 187 3.08 -2.98 4.87
N SER A 188 3.01 -2.00 3.99
CA SER A 188 3.09 -0.59 4.38
C SER A 188 1.68 -0.06 4.59
N VAL A 189 1.44 0.57 5.74
CA VAL A 189 0.14 1.13 6.08
C VAL A 189 0.29 2.63 6.32
N THR A 190 -0.57 3.40 5.69
CA THR A 190 -0.64 4.85 5.88
C THR A 190 -2.08 5.25 6.17
N ALA A 191 -2.28 6.08 7.19
CA ALA A 191 -3.58 6.62 7.55
C ALA A 191 -3.74 8.07 7.08
N GLY A 192 -4.93 8.43 6.68
CA GLY A 192 -5.29 9.77 6.27
C GLY A 192 -6.79 10.01 6.37
N ILE A 193 -7.26 11.11 5.82
CA ILE A 193 -8.69 11.42 5.74
C ILE A 193 -9.11 11.69 4.31
N VAL A 194 -10.37 11.47 4.03
CA VAL A 194 -10.98 11.94 2.77
C VAL A 194 -10.96 13.46 2.77
N SER A 195 -10.14 14.08 1.93
CA SER A 195 -10.00 15.55 1.86
C SER A 195 -11.00 16.19 0.90
N ALA A 196 -11.40 15.47 -0.15
CA ALA A 196 -12.38 15.93 -1.16
C ALA A 196 -13.04 14.71 -1.84
N LYS A 197 -14.15 14.96 -2.51
CA LYS A 197 -14.87 14.00 -3.38
C LYS A 197 -15.19 14.64 -4.73
#